data_e1b1336808565698edb185f33e337e4b
#
_entry.id   e1b1336808565698edb185f33e337e4b
#
_cell.length_a   1.000
_cell.length_b   1.000
_cell.length_c   1.000
_cell.angle_alpha   90.00
_cell.angle_beta   90.00
_cell.angle_gamma   90.00
#
_symmetry.space_group_name_H-M   'P 1'
#
loop_
_entity.id
_entity.type
_entity.pdbx_description
1 polymer ?
#
loop_
_entity_poly.entity_id
_entity_poly.type
_entity_poly.pdbx_seq_one_letter_code
_entity_poly.pdbx_strand_id
1 'polypeptide(L)'
;MERLIDKMFKKNNKNMSENYFKFSKENMSKVNQTLKKYPLSQKSSAVMPLLDIAMRQSGGWIPDSAMHEIASIINVPYIRVYEVASFYSMFNLQPIGKYFIQVCTTTPCWLRGSDSLVNICKKHLTIDNNETSQDGLFTLKTVECLGACVNAPMVQINDNYYEDLTDISLLKIIENLKKGVDNKVGSQLKNRKGGEALNVK
;
A
#
# COMPACT_ATOMS: atom_id res chain seq x y z
N MET A 1 -2.75 16.14 42.81
CA MET A 1 -3.37 15.87 41.50
C MET A 1 -2.49 16.37 40.35
N GLU A 2 -1.93 17.59 40.38
CA GLU A 2 -1.01 18.15 39.35
C GLU A 2 0.21 17.30 39.04
N ARG A 3 0.88 16.72 40.05
CA ARG A 3 2.08 15.88 39.84
C ARG A 3 1.82 14.56 39.08
N LEU A 4 0.59 14.06 39.08
CA LEU A 4 0.21 12.86 38.33
C LEU A 4 -0.04 13.20 36.86
N ILE A 5 -0.68 14.33 36.62
CA ILE A 5 -0.95 14.85 35.27
C ILE A 5 0.37 15.19 34.57
N ASP A 6 1.30 15.86 35.26
CA ASP A 6 2.64 16.15 34.74
C ASP A 6 3.47 14.90 34.41
N LYS A 7 3.35 13.83 35.22
CA LYS A 7 4.01 12.55 34.94
C LYS A 7 3.40 11.83 33.76
N MET A 8 2.06 11.89 33.60
CA MET A 8 1.38 11.33 32.42
C MET A 8 1.71 12.10 31.15
N PHE A 9 1.76 13.43 31.20
CA PHE A 9 2.18 14.27 30.06
C PHE A 9 3.65 14.05 29.70
N LYS A 10 4.55 13.93 30.68
CA LYS A 10 5.97 13.64 30.44
C LYS A 10 6.20 12.20 29.93
N LYS A 11 5.39 11.22 30.36
CA LYS A 11 5.45 9.85 29.86
C LYS A 11 4.93 9.75 28.43
N ASN A 12 3.85 10.47 28.10
CA ASN A 12 3.35 10.55 26.73
C ASN A 12 4.31 11.31 25.79
N ASN A 13 4.93 12.42 26.26
CA ASN A 13 5.94 13.12 25.46
C ASN A 13 7.24 12.33 25.29
N LYS A 14 7.62 11.45 26.21
CA LYS A 14 8.78 10.58 26.03
C LYS A 14 8.56 9.49 24.98
N ASN A 15 7.32 9.00 24.82
CA ASN A 15 6.94 8.08 23.75
C ASN A 15 6.70 8.78 22.39
N MET A 16 6.49 10.11 22.38
CA MET A 16 6.40 10.91 21.15
C MET A 16 7.77 11.28 20.56
N SER A 17 8.85 11.15 21.31
CA SER A 17 10.19 11.54 20.83
C SER A 17 10.92 10.45 20.02
N GLU A 18 10.37 9.25 19.87
CA GLU A 18 11.08 8.12 19.21
C GLU A 18 10.68 7.83 17.76
N ASN A 19 9.67 8.53 17.18
CA ASN A 19 9.27 8.32 15.78
C ASN A 19 9.05 9.62 15.04
N TYR A 20 10.09 10.47 14.95
CA TYR A 20 10.00 11.68 14.15
C TYR A 20 10.33 11.38 12.69
N PHE A 21 9.30 11.33 11.82
CA PHE A 21 9.51 11.15 10.39
C PHE A 21 10.11 12.40 9.77
N LYS A 22 11.13 12.21 8.93
CA LYS A 22 11.67 13.22 8.00
C LYS A 22 11.92 12.58 6.65
N PHE A 23 11.63 13.31 5.59
CA PHE A 23 12.03 12.85 4.26
C PHE A 23 13.55 12.73 4.16
N SER A 24 14.05 11.64 3.59
CA SER A 24 15.45 11.50 3.23
C SER A 24 15.88 12.61 2.25
N LYS A 25 17.16 12.89 2.14
CA LYS A 25 17.69 13.91 1.19
C LYS A 25 17.22 13.66 -0.23
N GLU A 26 17.19 12.39 -0.67
CA GLU A 26 16.71 11.97 -1.98
C GLU A 26 15.22 12.25 -2.14
N ASN A 27 14.40 11.81 -1.18
CA ASN A 27 12.95 11.99 -1.23
C ASN A 27 12.55 13.46 -1.06
N MET A 28 13.29 14.25 -0.27
CA MET A 28 13.08 15.70 -0.20
C MET A 28 13.32 16.37 -1.56
N SER A 29 14.27 15.88 -2.37
CA SER A 29 14.44 16.34 -3.75
C SER A 29 13.20 16.05 -4.59
N LYS A 30 12.62 14.83 -4.49
CA LYS A 30 11.37 14.46 -5.17
C LYS A 30 10.18 15.30 -4.69
N VAL A 31 10.08 15.56 -3.39
CA VAL A 31 9.08 16.47 -2.79
C VAL A 31 9.18 17.86 -3.42
N ASN A 32 10.39 18.44 -3.46
CA ASN A 32 10.60 19.77 -4.04
C ASN A 32 10.28 19.83 -5.54
N GLN A 33 10.61 18.78 -6.31
CA GLN A 33 10.24 18.65 -7.72
C GLN A 33 8.72 18.56 -7.90
N THR A 34 8.05 17.82 -7.02
CA THR A 34 6.59 17.68 -7.04
C THR A 34 5.91 19.02 -6.75
N LEU A 35 6.37 19.74 -5.72
CA LEU A 35 5.82 21.04 -5.35
C LEU A 35 5.93 22.08 -6.47
N LYS A 36 6.97 22.02 -7.31
CA LYS A 36 7.14 22.92 -8.48
C LYS A 36 6.09 22.73 -9.56
N LYS A 37 5.37 21.60 -9.59
CA LYS A 37 4.31 21.31 -10.56
C LYS A 37 3.00 22.06 -10.24
N TYR A 38 2.88 22.61 -9.03
CA TYR A 38 1.68 23.30 -8.55
C TYR A 38 1.95 24.78 -8.34
N PRO A 39 0.97 25.66 -8.66
CA PRO A 39 1.07 27.08 -8.32
C PRO A 39 1.27 27.28 -6.83
N LEU A 40 1.93 28.38 -6.43
CA LEU A 40 2.21 28.66 -5.02
C LEU A 40 0.95 28.70 -4.15
N SER A 41 -0.17 29.19 -4.71
CA SER A 41 -1.48 29.23 -4.05
C SER A 41 -2.18 27.86 -3.96
N GLN A 42 -1.69 26.81 -4.65
CA GLN A 42 -2.31 25.51 -4.76
C GLN A 42 -1.40 24.36 -4.27
N LYS A 43 -0.45 24.65 -3.40
CA LYS A 43 0.47 23.63 -2.86
C LYS A 43 -0.25 22.49 -2.13
N SER A 44 -1.43 22.73 -1.59
CA SER A 44 -2.29 21.70 -0.98
C SER A 44 -2.64 20.57 -1.94
N SER A 45 -2.66 20.82 -3.26
CA SER A 45 -2.90 19.77 -4.26
C SER A 45 -1.77 18.73 -4.37
N ALA A 46 -0.60 19.00 -3.79
CA ALA A 46 0.51 18.07 -3.74
C ALA A 46 0.38 17.00 -2.63
N VAL A 47 -0.66 17.04 -1.80
CA VAL A 47 -0.81 16.13 -0.64
C VAL A 47 -0.71 14.66 -1.06
N MET A 48 -1.43 14.24 -2.11
CA MET A 48 -1.42 12.82 -2.55
C MET A 48 -0.03 12.33 -2.99
N PRO A 49 0.69 13.00 -3.90
CA PRO A 49 2.03 12.54 -4.27
C PRO A 49 3.03 12.61 -3.12
N LEU A 50 2.86 13.53 -2.14
CA LEU A 50 3.72 13.54 -0.97
C LEU A 50 3.42 12.37 -0.03
N LEU A 51 2.16 11.98 0.13
CA LEU A 51 1.76 10.76 0.86
C LEU A 51 2.35 9.50 0.21
N ASP A 52 2.35 9.40 -1.14
CA ASP A 52 2.97 8.27 -1.84
C ASP A 52 4.48 8.19 -1.58
N ILE A 53 5.19 9.33 -1.65
CA ILE A 53 6.63 9.37 -1.34
C ILE A 53 6.89 8.96 0.11
N ALA A 54 6.07 9.43 1.06
CA ALA A 54 6.19 9.08 2.47
C ALA A 54 5.91 7.60 2.71
N MET A 55 4.84 7.05 2.11
CA MET A 55 4.47 5.64 2.18
C MET A 55 5.59 4.73 1.68
N ARG A 56 6.18 5.05 0.53
CA ARG A 56 7.31 4.30 -0.03
C ARG A 56 8.54 4.37 0.85
N GLN A 57 8.82 5.52 1.46
CA GLN A 57 9.95 5.67 2.39
C GLN A 57 9.76 4.85 3.68
N SER A 58 8.52 4.69 4.13
CA SER A 58 8.17 4.02 5.39
C SER A 58 7.87 2.52 5.22
N GLY A 59 8.23 1.92 4.09
CA GLY A 59 8.03 0.48 3.87
C GLY A 59 6.58 0.10 3.56
N GLY A 60 5.83 0.98 2.88
CA GLY A 60 4.49 0.70 2.36
C GLY A 60 3.33 1.20 3.23
N TRP A 61 3.60 1.95 4.30
CA TRP A 61 2.58 2.56 5.14
C TRP A 61 2.95 4.00 5.53
N ILE A 62 1.99 4.75 6.05
CA ILE A 62 2.17 6.17 6.40
C ILE A 62 2.08 6.34 7.91
N PRO A 63 3.20 6.57 8.60
CA PRO A 63 3.18 6.90 10.02
C PRO A 63 2.55 8.26 10.26
N ASP A 64 1.94 8.46 11.41
CA ASP A 64 1.29 9.71 11.81
C ASP A 64 2.24 10.91 11.70
N SER A 65 3.49 10.74 12.14
CA SER A 65 4.53 11.76 12.04
C SER A 65 4.86 12.18 10.59
N ALA A 66 4.65 11.31 9.60
CA ALA A 66 4.81 11.66 8.19
C ALA A 66 3.70 12.61 7.70
N MET A 67 2.48 12.40 8.18
CA MET A 67 1.37 13.31 7.86
C MET A 67 1.58 14.70 8.47
N HIS A 68 2.12 14.78 9.67
CA HIS A 68 2.52 16.04 10.29
C HIS A 68 3.63 16.77 9.50
N GLU A 69 4.64 16.04 9.05
CA GLU A 69 5.72 16.58 8.21
C GLU A 69 5.16 17.14 6.89
N ILE A 70 4.30 16.37 6.21
CA ILE A 70 3.64 16.81 4.97
C ILE A 70 2.82 18.08 5.21
N ALA A 71 2.00 18.10 6.27
CA ALA A 71 1.18 19.25 6.64
C ALA A 71 2.04 20.52 6.81
N SER A 72 3.19 20.39 7.47
CA SER A 72 4.16 21.49 7.64
C SER A 72 4.73 21.96 6.29
N ILE A 73 5.12 21.04 5.39
CA ILE A 73 5.73 21.36 4.09
C ILE A 73 4.75 22.14 3.19
N ILE A 74 3.48 21.71 3.13
CA ILE A 74 2.47 22.35 2.26
C ILE A 74 1.67 23.46 2.97
N ASN A 75 1.98 23.71 4.24
CA ASN A 75 1.34 24.73 5.09
C ASN A 75 -0.18 24.58 5.17
N VAL A 76 -0.64 23.39 5.56
CA VAL A 76 -2.06 23.11 5.83
C VAL A 76 -2.22 22.50 7.23
N PRO A 77 -3.42 22.55 7.85
CA PRO A 77 -3.68 21.82 9.07
C PRO A 77 -3.50 20.31 8.88
N TYR A 78 -2.95 19.60 9.86
CA TYR A 78 -2.78 18.15 9.87
C TYR A 78 -4.02 17.39 9.40
N ILE A 79 -5.20 17.80 9.88
CA ILE A 79 -6.46 17.13 9.55
C ILE A 79 -6.71 17.04 8.04
N ARG A 80 -6.24 18.01 7.25
CA ARG A 80 -6.38 17.99 5.78
C ARG A 80 -5.54 16.91 5.12
N VAL A 81 -4.37 16.64 5.68
CA VAL A 81 -3.53 15.51 5.20
C VAL A 81 -4.14 14.19 5.62
N TYR A 82 -4.62 14.09 6.87
CA TYR A 82 -5.29 12.89 7.39
C TYR A 82 -6.58 12.56 6.63
N GLU A 83 -7.40 13.55 6.28
CA GLU A 83 -8.61 13.37 5.45
C GLU A 83 -8.27 12.65 4.14
N VAL A 84 -7.22 13.08 3.44
CA VAL A 84 -6.79 12.47 2.18
C VAL A 84 -6.22 11.07 2.42
N ALA A 85 -5.36 10.92 3.41
CA ALA A 85 -4.73 9.64 3.73
C ALA A 85 -5.75 8.56 4.15
N SER A 86 -6.82 8.94 4.86
CA SER A 86 -7.87 8.03 5.30
C SER A 86 -8.93 7.77 4.23
N PHE A 87 -9.17 8.72 3.33
CA PHE A 87 -10.17 8.58 2.27
C PHE A 87 -9.71 7.64 1.16
N TYR A 88 -8.46 7.74 0.73
CA TYR A 88 -7.95 6.94 -0.37
C TYR A 88 -7.42 5.60 0.14
N SER A 89 -8.10 4.51 -0.21
CA SER A 89 -7.83 3.13 0.26
C SER A 89 -6.46 2.57 -0.17
N MET A 90 -5.77 3.23 -1.10
CA MET A 90 -4.41 2.89 -1.51
C MET A 90 -3.36 3.24 -0.44
N PHE A 91 -3.68 4.16 0.47
CA PHE A 91 -2.80 4.52 1.57
C PHE A 91 -3.02 3.60 2.77
N ASN A 92 -1.95 2.98 3.25
CA ASN A 92 -1.98 2.16 4.45
C ASN A 92 -1.57 3.01 5.66
N LEU A 93 -2.45 3.12 6.65
CA LEU A 93 -2.20 3.87 7.89
C LEU A 93 -1.66 2.99 9.02
N GLN A 94 -1.50 1.70 8.74
CA GLN A 94 -0.92 0.71 9.66
C GLN A 94 0.26 0.02 8.96
N PRO A 95 1.26 -0.45 9.73
CA PRO A 95 2.36 -1.22 9.17
C PRO A 95 1.86 -2.43 8.38
N ILE A 96 2.49 -2.69 7.24
CA ILE A 96 2.24 -3.86 6.39
C ILE A 96 3.49 -4.74 6.29
N GLY A 97 3.29 -5.98 5.86
CA GLY A 97 4.40 -6.90 5.59
C GLY A 97 5.19 -6.52 4.33
N LYS A 98 6.33 -7.19 4.14
CA LYS A 98 7.19 -7.02 2.97
C LYS A 98 6.43 -7.19 1.65
N TYR A 99 5.48 -8.11 1.60
CA TYR A 99 4.62 -8.40 0.45
C TYR A 99 3.17 -8.08 0.80
N PHE A 100 2.67 -7.01 0.23
CA PHE A 100 1.28 -6.59 0.40
C PHE A 100 0.42 -7.20 -0.69
N ILE A 101 -0.36 -8.22 -0.34
CA ILE A 101 -1.24 -8.97 -1.24
C ILE A 101 -2.61 -8.32 -1.26
N GLN A 102 -3.00 -7.75 -2.38
CA GLN A 102 -4.29 -7.11 -2.61
C GLN A 102 -5.09 -7.94 -3.61
N VAL A 103 -6.13 -8.64 -3.13
CA VAL A 103 -6.99 -9.47 -3.96
C VAL A 103 -8.19 -8.65 -4.42
N CYS A 104 -8.35 -8.48 -5.74
CA CYS A 104 -9.53 -7.85 -6.31
C CYS A 104 -10.75 -8.75 -6.14
N THR A 105 -11.82 -8.24 -5.51
CA THR A 105 -13.06 -9.00 -5.22
C THR A 105 -14.30 -8.45 -5.92
N THR A 106 -14.14 -7.47 -6.83
CA THR A 106 -15.26 -6.93 -7.60
C THR A 106 -15.75 -7.91 -8.69
N THR A 107 -16.93 -7.63 -9.22
CA THR A 107 -17.74 -8.57 -10.02
C THR A 107 -16.98 -9.44 -11.01
N PRO A 108 -16.12 -8.93 -11.93
CA PRO A 108 -15.41 -9.79 -12.87
C PRO A 108 -14.46 -10.79 -12.19
N CYS A 109 -13.74 -10.35 -11.16
CA CYS A 109 -12.84 -11.21 -10.40
C CYS A 109 -13.62 -12.21 -9.54
N TRP A 110 -14.72 -11.77 -8.94
CA TRP A 110 -15.60 -12.64 -8.17
C TRP A 110 -16.20 -13.76 -9.03
N LEU A 111 -16.76 -13.42 -10.20
CA LEU A 111 -17.29 -14.40 -11.15
C LEU A 111 -16.22 -15.40 -11.66
N ARG A 112 -14.96 -14.99 -11.63
CA ARG A 112 -13.80 -15.82 -12.04
C ARG A 112 -13.11 -16.50 -10.85
N GLY A 113 -13.69 -16.44 -9.64
CA GLY A 113 -13.28 -17.22 -8.49
C GLY A 113 -12.29 -16.53 -7.56
N SER A 114 -12.31 -15.18 -7.44
CA SER A 114 -11.44 -14.48 -6.48
C SER A 114 -11.66 -14.88 -5.02
N ASP A 115 -12.86 -15.35 -4.65
CA ASP A 115 -13.13 -15.88 -3.30
C ASP A 115 -12.23 -17.08 -2.97
N SER A 116 -11.95 -17.95 -3.96
CA SER A 116 -11.01 -19.05 -3.78
C SER A 116 -9.60 -18.54 -3.51
N LEU A 117 -9.16 -17.50 -4.24
CA LEU A 117 -7.84 -16.89 -4.04
C LEU A 117 -7.71 -16.28 -2.64
N VAL A 118 -8.75 -15.58 -2.15
CA VAL A 118 -8.79 -15.06 -0.77
C VAL A 118 -8.68 -16.19 0.25
N ASN A 119 -9.47 -17.25 0.08
CA ASN A 119 -9.47 -18.39 1.00
C ASN A 119 -8.12 -19.12 1.03
N ILE A 120 -7.44 -19.23 -0.10
CA ILE A 120 -6.10 -19.81 -0.19
C ILE A 120 -5.10 -18.94 0.56
N CYS A 121 -5.11 -17.62 0.35
CA CYS A 121 -4.23 -16.71 1.10
C CYS A 121 -4.46 -16.86 2.61
N LYS A 122 -5.71 -16.83 3.07
CA LYS A 122 -6.04 -16.98 4.49
C LYS A 122 -5.51 -18.28 5.08
N LYS A 123 -5.76 -19.41 4.40
CA LYS A 123 -5.32 -20.74 4.87
C LYS A 123 -3.81 -20.90 4.84
N HIS A 124 -3.17 -20.50 3.74
CA HIS A 124 -1.74 -20.75 3.52
C HIS A 124 -0.85 -19.82 4.33
N LEU A 125 -1.28 -18.59 4.59
CA LEU A 125 -0.56 -17.61 5.37
C LEU A 125 -1.00 -17.56 6.84
N THR A 126 -2.10 -18.23 7.18
CA THR A 126 -2.71 -18.26 8.53
C THR A 126 -3.01 -16.83 9.03
N ILE A 127 -3.60 -16.03 8.14
CA ILE A 127 -4.01 -14.63 8.41
C ILE A 127 -5.42 -14.39 7.89
N ASP A 128 -6.11 -13.43 8.47
CA ASP A 128 -7.38 -12.94 7.95
C ASP A 128 -7.20 -11.64 7.12
N ASN A 129 -8.30 -11.10 6.61
CA ASN A 129 -8.28 -9.87 5.84
C ASN A 129 -7.80 -8.70 6.70
N ASN A 130 -6.92 -7.86 6.16
CA ASN A 130 -6.23 -6.77 6.84
C ASN A 130 -5.23 -7.22 7.94
N GLU A 131 -4.81 -8.47 7.92
CA GLU A 131 -3.82 -8.97 8.85
C GLU A 131 -2.45 -9.21 8.19
N THR A 132 -1.42 -9.14 9.02
CA THR A 132 -0.04 -9.43 8.64
C THR A 132 0.40 -10.75 9.26
N SER A 133 1.10 -11.59 8.49
CA SER A 133 1.65 -12.86 8.97
C SER A 133 2.64 -12.64 10.12
N GLN A 134 2.74 -13.63 11.03
CA GLN A 134 3.58 -13.52 12.23
C GLN A 134 5.07 -13.28 11.91
N ASP A 135 5.53 -13.73 10.75
CA ASP A 135 6.87 -13.50 10.24
C ASP A 135 7.08 -12.10 9.63
N GLY A 136 6.03 -11.27 9.57
CA GLY A 136 6.07 -9.94 8.97
C GLY A 136 6.24 -9.93 7.44
N LEU A 137 6.13 -11.08 6.77
CA LEU A 137 6.37 -11.16 5.33
C LEU A 137 5.15 -10.74 4.51
N PHE A 138 3.94 -11.16 4.90
CA PHE A 138 2.76 -10.99 4.08
C PHE A 138 1.66 -10.21 4.82
N THR A 139 1.03 -9.28 4.12
CA THR A 139 -0.24 -8.67 4.55
C THR A 139 -1.28 -8.95 3.48
N LEU A 140 -2.46 -9.45 3.89
CA LEU A 140 -3.59 -9.71 3.01
C LEU A 140 -4.62 -8.59 3.11
N LYS A 141 -5.09 -8.10 1.96
CA LYS A 141 -6.22 -7.16 1.87
C LYS A 141 -7.10 -7.50 0.67
N THR A 142 -8.40 -7.53 0.88
CA THR A 142 -9.36 -7.51 -0.23
C THR A 142 -9.57 -6.07 -0.67
N VAL A 143 -9.61 -5.84 -1.97
CA VAL A 143 -9.72 -4.49 -2.55
C VAL A 143 -10.77 -4.45 -3.66
N GLU A 144 -11.20 -3.23 -3.98
CA GLU A 144 -12.03 -2.96 -5.13
C GLU A 144 -11.26 -3.12 -6.44
N CYS A 145 -11.94 -2.86 -7.57
CA CYS A 145 -11.41 -3.11 -8.90
C CYS A 145 -10.06 -2.44 -9.15
N LEU A 146 -9.07 -3.25 -9.51
CA LEU A 146 -7.72 -2.82 -9.88
C LEU A 146 -7.55 -2.56 -11.39
N GLY A 147 -8.63 -2.64 -12.18
CA GLY A 147 -8.63 -2.27 -13.61
C GLY A 147 -8.21 -3.37 -14.58
N ALA A 148 -7.81 -4.57 -14.12
CA ALA A 148 -7.38 -5.69 -14.98
C ALA A 148 -8.49 -6.72 -15.22
N CYS A 149 -9.75 -6.30 -15.38
CA CYS A 149 -10.93 -7.17 -15.48
C CYS A 149 -10.86 -8.17 -16.63
N VAL A 150 -10.20 -7.80 -17.74
CA VAL A 150 -10.00 -8.68 -18.91
C VAL A 150 -9.22 -9.94 -18.53
N ASN A 151 -8.34 -9.84 -17.54
CA ASN A 151 -7.46 -10.90 -17.07
C ASN A 151 -7.83 -11.40 -15.68
N ALA A 152 -9.10 -11.32 -15.32
CA ALA A 152 -9.62 -11.79 -14.04
C ALA A 152 -9.49 -13.32 -13.91
N PRO A 153 -9.29 -13.87 -12.69
CA PRO A 153 -9.09 -13.14 -11.45
C PRO A 153 -7.65 -12.65 -11.31
N MET A 154 -7.46 -11.56 -10.55
CA MET A 154 -6.16 -10.93 -10.41
C MET A 154 -5.86 -10.51 -8.97
N VAL A 155 -4.55 -10.42 -8.68
CA VAL A 155 -4.00 -9.98 -7.41
C VAL A 155 -2.88 -8.98 -7.70
N GLN A 156 -2.84 -7.89 -6.93
CA GLN A 156 -1.67 -7.02 -6.88
C GLN A 156 -0.81 -7.41 -5.68
N ILE A 157 0.48 -7.60 -5.89
CA ILE A 157 1.46 -7.78 -4.81
C ILE A 157 2.48 -6.65 -4.91
N ASN A 158 2.47 -5.75 -3.94
CA ASN A 158 3.18 -4.48 -3.97
C ASN A 158 2.81 -3.68 -5.24
N ASP A 159 3.77 -3.40 -6.14
CA ASP A 159 3.53 -2.65 -7.39
C ASP A 159 3.23 -3.57 -8.60
N ASN A 160 3.23 -4.90 -8.43
CA ASN A 160 3.13 -5.85 -9.54
C ASN A 160 1.75 -6.49 -9.62
N TYR A 161 1.20 -6.58 -10.83
CA TYR A 161 -0.03 -7.31 -11.13
C TYR A 161 0.27 -8.75 -11.51
N TYR A 162 -0.51 -9.67 -10.95
CA TYR A 162 -0.56 -11.08 -11.29
C TYR A 162 -1.98 -11.41 -11.73
N GLU A 163 -2.13 -11.85 -12.94
CA GLU A 163 -3.40 -11.92 -13.65
C GLU A 163 -3.67 -13.33 -14.16
N ASP A 164 -4.94 -13.64 -14.54
CA ASP A 164 -5.37 -14.97 -14.98
C ASP A 164 -4.98 -16.05 -13.97
N LEU A 165 -5.19 -15.75 -12.70
CA LEU A 165 -4.74 -16.60 -11.60
C LEU A 165 -5.63 -17.82 -11.43
N THR A 166 -5.00 -18.90 -11.03
CA THR A 166 -5.62 -20.08 -10.45
C THR A 166 -5.09 -20.26 -9.03
N ASP A 167 -5.77 -21.07 -8.24
CA ASP A 167 -5.35 -21.46 -6.90
C ASP A 167 -3.89 -21.93 -6.88
N ILE A 168 -3.54 -22.78 -7.82
CA ILE A 168 -2.19 -23.37 -7.96
C ILE A 168 -1.16 -22.29 -8.31
N SER A 169 -1.49 -21.40 -9.24
CA SER A 169 -0.55 -20.35 -9.66
C SER A 169 -0.29 -19.35 -8.55
N LEU A 170 -1.32 -18.96 -7.77
CA LEU A 170 -1.16 -18.06 -6.64
C LEU A 170 -0.32 -18.69 -5.52
N LEU A 171 -0.58 -19.96 -5.17
CA LEU A 171 0.25 -20.68 -4.19
C LEU A 171 1.71 -20.71 -4.61
N LYS A 172 2.00 -21.01 -5.88
CA LYS A 172 3.36 -21.00 -6.41
C LYS A 172 4.03 -19.62 -6.28
N ILE A 173 3.29 -18.55 -6.56
CA ILE A 173 3.78 -17.17 -6.41
C ILE A 173 4.14 -16.90 -4.95
N ILE A 174 3.26 -17.23 -4.00
CA ILE A 174 3.49 -17.05 -2.57
C ILE A 174 4.72 -17.84 -2.09
N GLU A 175 4.84 -19.11 -2.51
CA GLU A 175 6.00 -19.96 -2.16
C GLU A 175 7.32 -19.39 -2.71
N ASN A 176 7.32 -18.89 -3.94
CA ASN A 176 8.50 -18.26 -4.51
C ASN A 176 8.88 -17.01 -3.74
N LEU A 177 7.90 -16.15 -3.37
CA LEU A 177 8.14 -14.95 -2.59
C LEU A 177 8.71 -15.26 -1.19
N LYS A 178 8.24 -16.33 -0.54
CA LYS A 178 8.84 -16.84 0.72
C LYS A 178 10.31 -17.19 0.56
N LYS A 179 10.69 -17.74 -0.59
CA LYS A 179 12.07 -18.11 -0.92
C LYS A 179 12.90 -16.97 -1.48
N GLY A 180 12.32 -15.78 -1.65
CA GLY A 180 12.99 -14.63 -2.28
C GLY A 180 13.23 -14.80 -3.79
N VAL A 181 12.45 -15.64 -4.44
CA VAL A 181 12.53 -15.90 -5.89
C VAL A 181 11.54 -14.98 -6.62
N ASP A 182 11.99 -14.36 -7.68
CA ASP A 182 11.15 -13.52 -8.53
C ASP A 182 10.09 -14.33 -9.28
N ASN A 183 8.93 -13.72 -9.46
CA ASN A 183 7.82 -14.30 -10.20
C ASN A 183 7.59 -13.55 -11.51
N LYS A 184 7.07 -14.27 -12.52
CA LYS A 184 6.60 -13.63 -13.76
C LYS A 184 5.43 -12.72 -13.43
N VAL A 185 5.57 -11.43 -13.73
CA VAL A 185 4.52 -10.42 -13.61
C VAL A 185 3.53 -10.53 -14.78
N GLY A 186 2.28 -10.11 -14.56
CA GLY A 186 1.21 -10.14 -15.55
C GLY A 186 0.50 -11.48 -15.64
N SER A 187 -0.03 -11.81 -16.81
CA SER A 187 -0.82 -13.03 -17.04
C SER A 187 -0.02 -14.29 -16.76
N GLN A 188 -0.61 -15.19 -15.98
CA GLN A 188 -0.03 -16.48 -15.63
C GLN A 188 -0.35 -17.58 -16.68
N LEU A 189 -1.17 -17.27 -17.67
CA LEU A 189 -1.42 -18.18 -18.78
C LEU A 189 -0.21 -18.21 -19.74
N LYS A 190 0.13 -19.41 -20.23
CA LYS A 190 1.25 -19.59 -21.18
C LYS A 190 0.93 -19.07 -22.58
N ASN A 191 -0.32 -19.25 -23.03
CA ASN A 191 -0.79 -18.84 -24.37
C ASN A 191 -2.21 -18.28 -24.24
N ARG A 192 -2.33 -16.99 -24.00
CA ARG A 192 -3.63 -16.34 -24.06
C ARG A 192 -3.98 -16.06 -25.52
N LYS A 193 -4.87 -16.85 -26.11
CA LYS A 193 -5.46 -16.53 -27.41
C LYS A 193 -6.32 -15.28 -27.25
N GLY A 194 -5.93 -14.17 -27.85
CA GLY A 194 -6.70 -12.93 -27.90
C GLY A 194 -6.22 -11.74 -27.05
N GLY A 195 -5.08 -11.86 -26.40
CA GLY A 195 -4.47 -10.78 -25.61
C GLY A 195 -3.11 -10.33 -26.15
N GLU A 196 -2.96 -10.14 -27.45
CA GLU A 196 -1.86 -9.31 -27.91
C GLU A 196 -2.09 -7.92 -27.39
N ALA A 197 -1.19 -7.44 -26.53
CA ALA A 197 -1.19 -6.04 -26.12
C ALA A 197 -1.31 -5.21 -27.39
N LEU A 198 -2.32 -4.36 -27.46
CA LEU A 198 -2.34 -3.30 -28.46
C LEU A 198 -1.05 -2.52 -28.25
N ASN A 199 -0.05 -2.78 -29.09
CA ASN A 199 1.13 -1.96 -29.20
C ASN A 199 0.66 -0.59 -29.70
N VAL A 200 0.21 0.25 -28.78
CA VAL A 200 0.03 1.68 -29.03
C VAL A 200 1.44 2.24 -29.13
N LYS A 201 1.90 2.40 -30.38
CA LYS A 201 3.09 3.18 -30.70
C LYS A 201 2.82 4.66 -30.47
#